data_41f2dfb837fda8cb3f8e60384dd978d9
#
_entry.id   41f2dfb837fda8cb3f8e60384dd978d9
#
_cell.length_a   1.000
_cell.length_b   1.000
_cell.length_c   1.000
_cell.angle_alpha   90.00
_cell.angle_beta   90.00
_cell.angle_gamma   90.00
#
_symmetry.space_group_name_H-M   'P 1'
#
loop_
_entity.id
_entity.type
_entity.pdbx_description
1 polymer ?
#
loop_
_entity_poly.entity_id
_entity_poly.type
_entity_poly.pdbx_seq_one_letter_code
_entity_poly.pdbx_strand_id
1 'polypeptide(L)'
;MIGIYKITNPKGKIYIGQSTNIEDRWEKGHKYNSGSGKKLKNSLNKYSWENHKKEILEECVVEHLSERETYWIEYYDSYEKGLNSTSKGGIQGYKDEQWRKNHSEGLKGRKGVWEGKKRPEHSAFLKENGSGLSYERTQEHKDNLSKKLTGTKFSKEICKKNFSKQNRKRT
;
A
#
# COMPACT_ATOMS: atom_id res chain seq x y z
N MET A 1 -5.67 17.19 -10.05
CA MET A 1 -7.15 17.26 -10.12
C MET A 1 -7.75 16.16 -9.26
N ILE A 2 -8.80 16.47 -8.47
CA ILE A 2 -9.51 15.50 -7.62
C ILE A 2 -10.79 15.08 -8.35
N GLY A 3 -11.07 13.77 -8.48
CA GLY A 3 -12.30 13.34 -9.16
C GLY A 3 -12.32 11.90 -9.59
N ILE A 4 -13.26 11.61 -10.49
CA ILE A 4 -13.52 10.30 -11.07
C ILE A 4 -13.03 10.28 -12.51
N TYR A 5 -12.38 9.23 -12.91
CA TYR A 5 -11.85 9.04 -14.26
C TYR A 5 -12.22 7.68 -14.83
N LYS A 6 -12.18 7.63 -16.16
CA LYS A 6 -12.46 6.44 -16.98
C LYS A 6 -11.22 6.07 -17.79
N ILE A 7 -10.89 4.78 -17.81
CA ILE A 7 -9.89 4.20 -18.70
C ILE A 7 -10.60 3.18 -19.57
N THR A 8 -10.49 3.35 -20.89
CA THR A 8 -11.10 2.44 -21.86
C THR A 8 -10.01 1.71 -22.63
N ASN A 9 -10.06 0.40 -22.67
CA ASN A 9 -9.09 -0.40 -23.43
C ASN A 9 -9.45 -0.47 -24.93
N PRO A 10 -8.56 -0.96 -25.81
CA PRO A 10 -8.83 -1.06 -27.26
C PRO A 10 -10.02 -1.97 -27.65
N LYS A 11 -10.52 -2.78 -26.71
CA LYS A 11 -11.73 -3.62 -26.89
C LYS A 11 -12.99 -2.98 -26.33
N GLY A 12 -12.95 -1.72 -25.95
CA GLY A 12 -14.09 -0.98 -25.39
C GLY A 12 -14.43 -1.30 -23.91
N LYS A 13 -13.64 -2.14 -23.25
CA LYS A 13 -13.87 -2.42 -21.81
C LYS A 13 -13.42 -1.25 -20.97
N ILE A 14 -14.27 -0.88 -19.99
CA ILE A 14 -14.14 0.33 -19.19
C ILE A 14 -13.67 -0.01 -17.77
N TYR A 15 -12.77 0.79 -17.25
CA TYR A 15 -12.41 0.88 -15.86
C TYR A 15 -12.79 2.26 -15.32
N ILE A 16 -13.40 2.31 -14.17
CA ILE A 16 -13.69 3.53 -13.40
C ILE A 16 -12.77 3.57 -12.19
N GLY A 17 -12.21 4.73 -11.91
CA GLY A 17 -11.37 4.94 -10.74
C GLY A 17 -11.51 6.34 -10.18
N GLN A 18 -11.10 6.50 -8.93
CA GLN A 18 -11.05 7.77 -8.22
C GLN A 18 -9.63 8.15 -7.84
N SER A 19 -9.37 9.42 -7.68
CA SER A 19 -8.10 9.90 -7.15
C SER A 19 -8.20 11.32 -6.59
N THR A 20 -7.39 11.61 -5.59
CA THR A 20 -7.12 12.97 -5.11
C THR A 20 -6.10 13.69 -5.99
N ASN A 21 -5.41 12.99 -6.88
CA ASN A 21 -4.57 13.53 -7.94
C ASN A 21 -4.59 12.58 -9.13
N ILE A 22 -5.44 12.86 -10.13
CA ILE A 22 -5.66 11.99 -11.29
C ILE A 22 -4.41 11.87 -12.14
N GLU A 23 -3.71 12.96 -12.41
CA GLU A 23 -2.49 12.96 -13.25
C GLU A 23 -1.41 12.07 -12.63
N ASP A 24 -1.18 12.23 -11.33
CA ASP A 24 -0.20 11.45 -10.58
C ASP A 24 -0.60 9.96 -10.55
N ARG A 25 -1.89 9.68 -10.39
CA ARG A 25 -2.45 8.32 -10.42
C ARG A 25 -2.24 7.65 -11.77
N TRP A 26 -2.37 8.37 -12.86
CA TRP A 26 -2.12 7.86 -14.20
C TRP A 26 -0.63 7.62 -14.44
N GLU A 27 0.22 8.63 -14.23
CA GLU A 27 1.65 8.58 -14.57
C GLU A 27 2.47 7.67 -13.63
N LYS A 28 2.21 7.72 -12.31
CA LYS A 28 2.97 6.94 -11.31
C LYS A 28 2.26 5.65 -10.89
N GLY A 29 0.94 5.58 -11.04
CA GLY A 29 0.15 4.42 -10.67
C GLY A 29 -0.08 3.46 -11.83
N HIS A 30 -1.05 3.77 -12.67
CA HIS A 30 -1.52 2.85 -13.71
C HIS A 30 -0.49 2.54 -14.78
N LYS A 31 0.29 3.52 -15.21
CA LYS A 31 1.36 3.35 -16.19
C LYS A 31 2.37 2.26 -15.79
N TYR A 32 2.64 2.15 -14.50
CA TYR A 32 3.55 1.13 -13.95
C TYR A 32 2.82 -0.05 -13.29
N ASN A 33 1.52 -0.23 -13.55
CA ASN A 33 0.69 -1.29 -12.96
C ASN A 33 0.63 -1.27 -11.43
N SER A 34 0.94 -0.14 -10.80
CA SER A 34 0.90 0.01 -9.36
C SER A 34 -0.52 0.32 -8.87
N GLY A 35 -1.01 -0.48 -7.92
CA GLY A 35 -2.33 -0.28 -7.33
C GLY A 35 -3.51 -0.48 -8.27
N SER A 36 -3.32 -1.10 -9.42
CA SER A 36 -4.41 -1.48 -10.34
C SER A 36 -5.01 -2.82 -9.96
N GLY A 37 -6.34 -2.93 -10.04
CA GLY A 37 -7.04 -4.20 -9.86
C GLY A 37 -6.63 -5.23 -10.92
N LYS A 38 -6.83 -6.52 -10.63
CA LYS A 38 -6.37 -7.64 -11.48
C LYS A 38 -6.86 -7.52 -12.93
N LYS A 39 -8.13 -7.17 -13.15
CA LYS A 39 -8.70 -7.04 -14.50
C LYS A 39 -8.01 -5.92 -15.30
N LEU A 40 -7.85 -4.73 -14.71
CA LEU A 40 -7.17 -3.61 -15.32
C LEU A 40 -5.69 -3.92 -15.58
N LYS A 41 -4.99 -4.49 -14.58
CA LYS A 41 -3.59 -4.89 -14.72
C LYS A 41 -3.35 -5.85 -15.90
N ASN A 42 -4.21 -6.85 -16.05
CA ASN A 42 -4.14 -7.78 -17.20
C ASN A 42 -4.37 -7.05 -18.52
N SER A 43 -5.27 -6.08 -18.57
CA SER A 43 -5.52 -5.26 -19.76
C SER A 43 -4.31 -4.38 -20.10
N LEU A 44 -3.71 -3.73 -19.10
CA LEU A 44 -2.52 -2.90 -19.28
C LEU A 44 -1.32 -3.71 -19.78
N ASN A 45 -1.11 -4.90 -19.23
CA ASN A 45 -0.05 -5.80 -19.68
C ASN A 45 -0.26 -6.27 -21.14
N LYS A 46 -1.52 -6.46 -21.54
CA LYS A 46 -1.85 -6.96 -22.89
C LYS A 46 -1.79 -5.88 -23.97
N TYR A 47 -2.24 -4.68 -23.66
CA TYR A 47 -2.47 -3.63 -24.66
C TYR A 47 -1.56 -2.41 -24.49
N SER A 48 -0.73 -2.36 -23.45
CA SER A 48 0.09 -1.22 -23.02
C SER A 48 -0.73 0.00 -22.57
N TRP A 49 -0.14 0.84 -21.75
CA TRP A 49 -0.80 2.03 -21.19
C TRP A 49 -1.22 3.04 -22.27
N GLU A 50 -0.37 3.22 -23.27
CA GLU A 50 -0.52 4.20 -24.35
C GLU A 50 -1.78 3.95 -25.19
N ASN A 51 -2.17 2.69 -25.36
CA ASN A 51 -3.32 2.27 -26.15
C ASN A 51 -4.65 2.34 -25.37
N HIS A 52 -4.63 2.75 -24.10
CA HIS A 52 -5.85 2.98 -23.35
C HIS A 52 -6.26 4.46 -23.44
N LYS A 53 -7.54 4.71 -23.76
CA LYS A 53 -8.12 6.05 -23.74
C LYS A 53 -8.40 6.44 -22.29
N LYS A 54 -8.00 7.64 -21.90
CA LYS A 54 -8.16 8.20 -20.55
C LYS A 54 -9.04 9.42 -20.60
N GLU A 55 -10.03 9.49 -19.75
CA GLU A 55 -11.03 10.57 -19.71
C GLU A 55 -11.35 10.88 -18.24
N ILE A 56 -11.46 12.16 -17.91
CA ILE A 56 -11.98 12.61 -16.63
C ILE A 56 -13.50 12.67 -16.79
N LEU A 57 -14.22 12.02 -15.88
CA LEU A 57 -15.68 11.99 -15.89
C LEU A 57 -16.27 13.11 -15.05
N GLU A 58 -15.67 13.35 -13.88
CA GLU A 58 -16.23 14.28 -12.91
C GLU A 58 -15.15 14.78 -11.96
N GLU A 59 -15.17 16.08 -11.67
CA GLU A 59 -14.43 16.66 -10.55
C GLU A 59 -15.33 16.72 -9.33
N CYS A 60 -14.86 16.25 -8.19
CA CYS A 60 -15.62 16.25 -6.95
C CYS A 60 -14.72 16.36 -5.71
N VAL A 61 -15.30 16.75 -4.61
CA VAL A 61 -14.59 16.83 -3.33
C VAL A 61 -14.28 15.42 -2.78
N VAL A 62 -13.27 15.35 -1.92
CA VAL A 62 -12.74 14.06 -1.41
C VAL A 62 -13.83 13.23 -0.72
N GLU A 63 -14.74 13.87 -0.02
CA GLU A 63 -15.81 13.24 0.75
C GLU A 63 -16.79 12.46 -0.13
N HIS A 64 -17.01 12.91 -1.38
CA HIS A 64 -17.92 12.27 -2.32
C HIS A 64 -17.27 11.28 -3.28
N LEU A 65 -15.94 11.18 -3.27
CA LEU A 65 -15.22 10.32 -4.21
C LEU A 65 -15.75 8.87 -4.25
N SER A 66 -15.95 8.25 -3.10
CA SER A 66 -16.38 6.84 -3.04
C SER A 66 -17.80 6.62 -3.51
N GLU A 67 -18.70 7.56 -3.22
CA GLU A 67 -20.08 7.54 -3.68
C GLU A 67 -20.15 7.75 -5.20
N ARG A 68 -19.43 8.74 -5.72
CA ARG A 68 -19.38 9.04 -7.15
C ARG A 68 -18.71 7.93 -7.96
N GLU A 69 -17.65 7.31 -7.43
CA GLU A 69 -17.04 6.14 -8.08
C GLU A 69 -18.03 4.98 -8.17
N THR A 70 -18.78 4.68 -7.10
CA THR A 70 -19.80 3.64 -7.10
C THR A 70 -20.87 3.92 -8.16
N TYR A 71 -21.38 5.13 -8.21
CA TYR A 71 -22.34 5.57 -9.22
C TYR A 71 -21.83 5.31 -10.66
N TRP A 72 -20.60 5.71 -10.96
CA TRP A 72 -20.03 5.54 -12.30
C TRP A 72 -19.69 4.08 -12.64
N ILE A 73 -19.32 3.26 -11.64
CA ILE A 73 -19.14 1.81 -11.82
C ILE A 73 -20.44 1.15 -12.25
N GLU A 74 -21.55 1.50 -11.60
CA GLU A 74 -22.88 1.00 -11.92
C GLU A 74 -23.37 1.53 -13.28
N TYR A 75 -23.23 2.81 -13.53
CA TYR A 75 -23.63 3.45 -14.79
C TYR A 75 -23.00 2.80 -16.02
N TYR A 76 -21.71 2.47 -15.96
CA TYR A 76 -21.00 1.83 -17.06
C TYR A 76 -20.98 0.29 -16.97
N ASP A 77 -21.60 -0.31 -15.97
CA ASP A 77 -21.53 -1.76 -15.70
C ASP A 77 -20.08 -2.30 -15.74
N SER A 78 -19.16 -1.49 -15.23
CA SER A 78 -17.72 -1.73 -15.40
C SER A 78 -17.19 -2.85 -14.48
N TYR A 79 -17.95 -3.29 -13.51
CA TYR A 79 -17.65 -4.46 -12.68
C TYR A 79 -17.95 -5.77 -13.44
N GLU A 80 -19.15 -5.95 -13.98
CA GLU A 80 -19.54 -7.17 -14.68
C GLU A 80 -18.90 -7.26 -16.07
N LYS A 81 -19.06 -6.24 -16.88
CA LYS A 81 -18.63 -6.22 -18.29
C LYS A 81 -17.28 -5.55 -18.53
N GLY A 82 -16.77 -4.82 -17.52
CA GLY A 82 -15.56 -4.00 -17.67
C GLY A 82 -14.34 -4.53 -16.93
N LEU A 83 -13.55 -3.59 -16.45
CA LEU A 83 -12.22 -3.82 -15.86
C LEU A 83 -12.18 -3.56 -14.34
N ASN A 84 -13.29 -3.16 -13.72
CA ASN A 84 -13.35 -3.04 -12.26
C ASN A 84 -13.35 -4.42 -11.59
N SER A 85 -12.67 -4.53 -10.47
CA SER A 85 -12.60 -5.77 -9.68
C SER A 85 -13.60 -5.80 -8.53
N THR A 86 -14.24 -4.65 -8.24
CA THR A 86 -15.23 -4.47 -7.19
C THR A 86 -16.44 -3.73 -7.75
N SER A 87 -17.62 -4.00 -7.24
CA SER A 87 -18.87 -3.32 -7.62
C SER A 87 -19.07 -2.00 -6.88
N LYS A 88 -18.33 -1.76 -5.82
CA LYS A 88 -18.42 -0.52 -5.02
C LYS A 88 -17.14 0.26 -5.14
N GLY A 89 -17.28 1.57 -5.29
CA GLY A 89 -16.20 2.53 -5.12
C GLY A 89 -15.69 2.53 -3.67
N GLY A 90 -14.49 2.94 -3.47
CA GLY A 90 -13.93 3.11 -2.15
C GLY A 90 -12.40 3.22 -2.21
N ILE A 91 -11.85 3.95 -1.28
CA ILE A 91 -10.40 3.93 -1.05
C ILE A 91 -10.07 2.52 -0.49
N GLN A 92 -9.67 1.61 -1.38
CA GLN A 92 -9.11 0.33 -0.93
C GLN A 92 -7.86 0.64 -0.09
N GLY A 93 -8.01 0.51 1.22
CA GLY A 93 -6.94 0.79 2.17
C GLY A 93 -7.30 1.75 3.30
N TYR A 94 -8.38 2.53 3.19
CA TYR A 94 -8.90 3.21 4.38
C TYR A 94 -9.56 2.16 5.28
N LYS A 95 -8.75 1.69 6.17
CA LYS A 95 -9.18 0.79 7.24
C LYS A 95 -9.46 1.69 8.42
N ASP A 96 -10.73 1.83 8.76
CA ASP A 96 -11.13 2.59 9.93
C ASP A 96 -10.51 2.01 11.22
N GLU A 97 -10.58 2.75 12.29
CA GLU A 97 -9.99 2.34 13.56
C GLU A 97 -10.62 1.04 14.08
N GLN A 98 -11.91 0.84 13.86
CA GLN A 98 -12.62 -0.38 14.25
C GLN A 98 -12.11 -1.59 13.47
N TRP A 99 -11.90 -1.45 12.14
CA TRP A 99 -11.31 -2.51 11.34
C TRP A 99 -9.89 -2.85 11.80
N ARG A 100 -9.05 -1.83 12.08
CA ARG A 100 -7.68 -2.03 12.58
C ARG A 100 -7.67 -2.77 13.91
N LYS A 101 -8.58 -2.41 14.82
CA LYS A 101 -8.75 -3.06 16.11
C LYS A 101 -9.15 -4.52 15.95
N ASN A 102 -10.21 -4.78 15.20
CA ASN A 102 -10.71 -6.14 14.94
C ASN A 102 -9.65 -7.01 14.27
N HIS A 103 -8.92 -6.46 13.29
CA HIS A 103 -7.84 -7.17 12.60
C HIS A 103 -6.66 -7.47 13.55
N SER A 104 -6.27 -6.52 14.35
CA SER A 104 -5.23 -6.71 15.38
C SER A 104 -5.64 -7.78 16.41
N GLU A 105 -6.89 -7.74 16.87
CA GLU A 105 -7.43 -8.73 17.81
C GLU A 105 -7.50 -10.12 17.17
N GLY A 106 -7.93 -10.22 15.92
CA GLY A 106 -7.97 -11.48 15.17
C GLY A 106 -6.60 -12.08 14.88
N LEU A 107 -5.52 -11.29 14.97
CA LEU A 107 -4.15 -11.77 14.83
C LEU A 107 -3.49 -12.13 16.17
N LYS A 108 -4.07 -11.69 17.30
CA LYS A 108 -3.54 -12.03 18.63
C LYS A 108 -3.56 -13.54 18.83
N GLY A 109 -2.44 -14.08 19.29
CA GLY A 109 -2.29 -15.52 19.57
C GLY A 109 -2.14 -16.40 18.33
N ARG A 110 -2.20 -15.87 17.11
CA ARG A 110 -1.84 -16.65 15.91
C ARG A 110 -0.33 -16.91 15.90
N LYS A 111 0.04 -18.17 15.96
CA LYS A 111 1.44 -18.56 15.80
C LYS A 111 1.89 -18.24 14.38
N GLY A 112 2.99 -17.52 14.25
CA GLY A 112 3.63 -17.31 12.95
C GLY A 112 4.08 -18.66 12.37
N VAL A 113 4.01 -18.84 11.06
CA VAL A 113 4.44 -20.07 10.35
C VAL A 113 5.85 -20.51 10.78
N TRP A 114 6.67 -19.54 11.19
CA TRP A 114 8.08 -19.74 11.60
C TRP A 114 8.31 -19.62 13.11
N GLU A 115 7.26 -19.54 13.91
CA GLU A 115 7.40 -19.46 15.37
C GLU A 115 8.06 -20.74 15.89
N GLY A 116 9.18 -20.57 16.58
CA GLY A 116 9.99 -21.68 17.09
C GLY A 116 10.77 -22.48 16.03
N LYS A 117 10.65 -22.12 14.74
CA LYS A 117 11.40 -22.77 13.64
C LYS A 117 12.57 -21.92 13.17
N LYS A 118 13.71 -22.53 12.94
CA LYS A 118 14.81 -21.87 12.25
C LYS A 118 14.51 -21.83 10.75
N ARG A 119 14.85 -20.73 10.09
CA ARG A 119 14.83 -20.61 8.63
C ARG A 119 16.24 -20.86 8.10
N PRO A 120 16.64 -22.10 7.81
CA PRO A 120 18.02 -22.42 7.46
C PRO A 120 18.47 -21.69 6.20
N GLU A 121 17.63 -21.66 5.16
CA GLU A 121 17.92 -20.96 3.89
C GLU A 121 18.09 -19.46 4.08
N HIS A 122 17.18 -18.82 4.83
CA HIS A 122 17.27 -17.40 5.14
C HIS A 122 18.49 -17.07 6.03
N SER A 123 18.79 -17.94 6.97
CA SER A 123 20.01 -17.79 7.82
C SER A 123 21.28 -17.94 7.03
N ALA A 124 21.34 -18.86 6.07
CA ALA A 124 22.47 -19.03 5.15
C ALA A 124 22.62 -17.80 4.25
N PHE A 125 21.53 -17.33 3.64
CA PHE A 125 21.51 -16.12 2.82
C PHE A 125 22.02 -14.89 3.59
N LEU A 126 21.58 -14.70 4.84
CA LEU A 126 22.05 -13.57 5.67
C LEU A 126 23.51 -13.69 6.09
N LYS A 127 24.04 -14.90 6.25
CA LYS A 127 25.47 -15.13 6.54
C LYS A 127 26.33 -14.78 5.33
N GLU A 128 25.89 -15.14 4.14
CA GLU A 128 26.62 -14.95 2.89
C GLU A 128 26.54 -13.51 2.36
N ASN A 129 25.35 -12.90 2.45
CA ASN A 129 25.08 -11.58 1.85
C ASN A 129 24.95 -10.44 2.88
N GLY A 130 25.19 -10.74 4.14
CA GLY A 130 24.90 -9.80 5.23
C GLY A 130 23.39 -9.63 5.47
N SER A 131 23.03 -8.89 6.51
CA SER A 131 21.62 -8.66 6.86
C SER A 131 20.85 -7.77 5.87
N GLY A 132 21.47 -7.38 4.77
CA GLY A 132 20.89 -6.48 3.75
C GLY A 132 20.55 -5.07 4.24
N LEU A 133 20.73 -4.80 5.52
CA LEU A 133 20.41 -3.54 6.19
C LEU A 133 21.67 -2.75 6.59
N SER A 134 22.79 -2.98 5.92
CA SER A 134 23.95 -2.11 5.96
C SER A 134 23.71 -0.89 5.04
N TYR A 135 22.50 -0.30 5.12
CA TYR A 135 22.28 1.03 4.60
C TYR A 135 22.93 2.01 5.56
N GLU A 136 24.05 2.59 5.16
CA GLU A 136 24.61 3.73 5.89
C GLU A 136 23.59 4.88 5.84
N ARG A 137 22.97 5.11 7.00
CA ARG A 137 22.03 6.22 7.14
C ARG A 137 22.76 7.53 6.86
N THR A 138 22.24 8.31 5.92
CA THR A 138 22.76 9.66 5.66
C THR A 138 22.74 10.50 6.95
N GLN A 139 23.63 11.48 7.06
CA GLN A 139 23.67 12.33 8.25
C GLN A 139 22.33 13.03 8.48
N GLU A 140 21.67 13.49 7.44
CA GLU A 140 20.33 14.06 7.50
C GLU A 140 19.29 13.09 8.11
N HIS A 141 19.34 11.80 7.75
CA HIS A 141 18.45 10.80 8.34
C HIS A 141 18.73 10.59 9.84
N LYS A 142 20.01 10.59 10.25
CA LYS A 142 20.42 10.50 11.66
C LYS A 142 19.94 11.71 12.44
N ASP A 143 20.05 12.90 11.90
CA ASP A 143 19.63 14.16 12.53
C ASP A 143 18.11 14.24 12.66
N ASN A 144 17.35 13.81 11.66
CA ASN A 144 15.88 13.72 11.71
C ASN A 144 15.39 12.70 12.74
N LEU A 145 16.08 11.55 12.87
CA LEU A 145 15.80 10.58 13.93
C LEU A 145 16.10 11.15 15.31
N SER A 146 17.23 11.83 15.46
CA SER A 146 17.62 12.49 16.72
C SER A 146 16.59 13.53 17.14
N LYS A 147 16.15 14.40 16.22
CA LYS A 147 15.10 15.40 16.46
C LYS A 147 13.78 14.76 16.90
N LYS A 148 13.35 13.65 16.27
CA LYS A 148 12.13 12.92 16.65
C LYS A 148 12.23 12.26 18.01
N LEU A 149 13.42 11.83 18.43
CA LEU A 149 13.65 11.18 19.72
C LEU A 149 13.94 12.19 20.85
N THR A 150 14.31 13.43 20.51
CA THR A 150 14.54 14.51 21.46
C THR A 150 13.21 14.86 22.12
N GLY A 151 13.08 14.64 23.42
CA GLY A 151 11.85 14.85 24.20
C GLY A 151 11.04 13.57 24.47
N THR A 152 11.38 12.43 23.86
CA THR A 152 10.76 11.15 24.20
C THR A 152 11.37 10.64 25.51
N LYS A 153 10.68 10.81 26.62
CA LYS A 153 11.09 10.21 27.92
C LYS A 153 10.88 8.70 27.83
N PHE A 154 11.94 7.94 27.59
CA PHE A 154 11.91 6.50 27.79
C PHE A 154 11.73 6.20 29.28
N SER A 155 10.77 5.34 29.63
CA SER A 155 10.61 4.94 31.02
C SER A 155 11.90 4.25 31.51
N LYS A 156 12.24 4.45 32.79
CA LYS A 156 13.43 3.84 33.42
C LYS A 156 13.47 2.32 33.27
N GLU A 157 12.29 1.67 33.11
CA GLU A 157 12.16 0.24 32.88
C GLU A 157 12.63 -0.21 31.48
N ILE A 158 12.30 0.57 30.42
CA ILE A 158 12.74 0.29 29.05
C ILE A 158 14.26 0.43 28.94
N CYS A 159 14.85 1.44 29.61
CA CYS A 159 16.28 1.62 29.66
C CYS A 159 16.98 0.46 30.37
N LYS A 160 16.46 -0.04 31.50
CA LYS A 160 16.99 -1.20 32.23
C LYS A 160 16.92 -2.49 31.39
N LYS A 161 15.80 -2.75 30.66
CA LYS A 161 15.67 -3.93 29.80
C LYS A 161 16.66 -3.93 28.62
N ASN A 162 16.97 -2.78 28.06
CA ASN A 162 17.93 -2.69 26.96
C ASN A 162 19.38 -2.84 27.43
N PHE A 163 19.71 -2.34 28.61
CA PHE A 163 21.04 -2.49 29.18
C PHE A 163 21.36 -3.94 29.56
N SER A 164 20.40 -4.69 30.09
CA SER A 164 20.57 -6.11 30.43
C SER A 164 20.71 -7.02 29.18
N LYS A 165 20.11 -6.64 28.05
CA LYS A 165 20.27 -7.36 26.78
C LYS A 165 21.64 -7.16 26.10
N GLN A 166 22.25 -5.99 26.29
CA GLN A 166 23.59 -5.72 25.74
C GLN A 166 24.71 -6.47 26.50
N ASN A 167 24.57 -6.62 27.81
CA ASN A 167 25.57 -7.33 28.62
C ASN A 167 25.52 -8.87 28.45
N ARG A 168 24.37 -9.43 28.02
CA ARG A 168 24.28 -10.88 27.69
C ARG A 168 24.93 -11.27 26.34
N LYS A 169 25.35 -10.31 25.52
CA LYS A 169 26.02 -10.56 24.23
C LYS A 169 27.54 -10.41 24.31
N ARG A 170 28.11 -10.13 25.50
CA ARG A 170 29.56 -9.93 25.72
C ARG A 170 30.17 -11.01 26.60
N THR A 171 29.42 -12.01 26.99
CA THR A 171 29.87 -13.28 27.59
C THR A 171 29.51 -14.43 26.64
#